data_f1a1f473f7dd19408caad1cfa50f29e2
#
_entry.id   f1a1f473f7dd19408caad1cfa50f29e2
#
_cell.length_a   1.000
_cell.length_b   1.000
_cell.length_c   1.000
_cell.angle_alpha   90.00
_cell.angle_beta   90.00
_cell.angle_gamma   90.00
#
_symmetry.space_group_name_H-M   'P 1'
#
loop_
_entity.id
_entity.type
_entity.pdbx_description
1 polymer ?
#
loop_
_entity_poly.entity_id
_entity_poly.type
_entity_poly.pdbx_seq_one_letter_code
_entity_poly.pdbx_strand_id
1 'polypeptide(L)' 'MSQAYEVTYIAYRGQGSEVLAEGTTVVSAGTRMQAEDTVKAQFGFDNRVIIRSVFSV' A
#
# COMPACT_ATOMS: atom_id res chain seq x y z
N MET A 1 -15.61 4.22 -11.84
CA MET A 1 -14.47 4.87 -12.50
C MET A 1 -13.24 4.77 -11.64
N SER A 2 -12.09 4.48 -12.27
CA SER A 2 -10.82 4.43 -11.55
C SER A 2 -10.25 5.81 -11.34
N GLN A 3 -9.59 6.00 -10.22
CA GLN A 3 -8.81 7.19 -9.94
C GLN A 3 -7.38 6.77 -9.63
N ALA A 4 -6.45 7.69 -9.77
CA ALA A 4 -5.09 7.47 -9.34
C ALA A 4 -4.98 7.90 -7.87
N TYR A 5 -4.35 7.06 -7.06
CA TYR A 5 -4.11 7.34 -5.65
C TYR A 5 -2.62 7.24 -5.36
N GLU A 6 -2.11 8.20 -4.62
CA GLU A 6 -0.74 8.18 -4.14
C GLU A 6 -0.76 7.59 -2.74
N VAL A 7 -0.09 6.44 -2.59
CA VAL A 7 -0.11 5.68 -1.33
C VAL A 7 1.29 5.66 -0.76
N THR A 8 1.42 6.14 0.47
CA THR A 8 2.66 6.08 1.23
C THR A 8 2.57 4.92 2.20
N TYR A 9 3.57 4.06 2.18
CA TYR A 9 3.51 2.79 2.89
C TYR A 9 4.86 2.39 3.45
N ILE A 10 4.82 1.44 4.38
CA ILE A 10 6.00 0.73 4.84
C ILE A 10 5.63 -0.75 4.97
N ALA A 11 6.43 -1.63 4.38
CA ALA A 11 6.18 -3.06 4.39
C ALA A 11 7.23 -3.77 5.23
N TYR A 12 6.79 -4.69 6.08
CA TYR A 12 7.65 -5.47 6.95
C TYR A 12 7.57 -6.95 6.59
N ARG A 13 8.67 -7.67 6.79
CA ARG A 13 8.70 -9.10 6.54
C ARG A 13 7.87 -9.83 7.60
N GLY A 14 6.89 -10.62 7.14
CA GLY A 14 6.00 -11.37 8.02
C GLY A 14 5.34 -10.45 9.03
N GLN A 15 5.35 -10.82 10.29
CA GLN A 15 4.83 -10.00 11.39
C GLN A 15 5.95 -9.35 12.20
N GLY A 16 7.17 -9.40 11.68
CA GLY A 16 8.34 -8.84 12.37
C GLY A 16 8.54 -7.35 12.08
N SER A 17 9.74 -6.88 12.35
CA SER A 17 10.10 -5.47 12.21
C SER A 17 11.15 -5.21 11.13
N GLU A 18 11.50 -6.25 10.36
CA GLU A 18 12.43 -6.07 9.24
C GLU A 18 11.72 -5.37 8.08
N VAL A 19 12.21 -4.21 7.69
CA VAL A 19 11.60 -3.44 6.60
C VAL A 19 11.99 -4.05 5.26
N LEU A 20 10.99 -4.46 4.47
CA LEU A 20 11.20 -4.94 3.11
C LEU A 20 11.25 -3.77 2.13
N ALA A 21 10.37 -2.80 2.32
CA ALA A 21 10.28 -1.64 1.43
C ALA A 21 9.51 -0.53 2.13
N GLU A 22 9.80 0.70 1.75
CA GLU A 22 8.99 1.84 2.16
C GLU A 22 9.06 2.90 1.08
N GLY A 23 8.05 3.73 1.01
CA GLY A 23 8.01 4.79 0.02
C GLY A 23 6.59 5.14 -0.38
N THR A 24 6.49 5.72 -1.56
CA THR A 24 5.23 6.18 -2.12
C THR A 24 5.06 5.58 -3.51
N THR A 25 3.88 5.07 -3.79
CA THR A 25 3.55 4.53 -5.10
C THR A 25 2.20 5.07 -5.55
N VAL A 26 1.97 5.09 -6.85
CA VAL A 26 0.70 5.52 -7.43
C VAL A 26 -0.02 4.27 -7.96
N VAL A 27 -1.25 4.08 -7.53
CA VAL A 27 -2.07 2.95 -7.97
C VAL A 27 -3.40 3.47 -8.49
N SER A 28 -3.99 2.71 -9.42
CA SER A 28 -5.31 3.01 -9.96
C SER A 28 -6.33 2.14 -9.23
N ALA A 29 -7.38 2.76 -8.70
CA ALA A 29 -8.41 2.04 -7.95
C ALA A 29 -9.72 2.81 -7.99
N GLY A 30 -10.82 2.13 -7.65
CA GLY A 30 -12.13 2.76 -7.59
C GLY A 30 -12.39 3.49 -6.27
N THR A 31 -11.72 3.08 -5.19
CA THR A 31 -11.88 3.68 -3.87
C THR A 31 -10.51 3.71 -3.16
N ARG A 32 -10.44 4.50 -2.07
CA ARG A 32 -9.24 4.53 -1.25
C ARG A 32 -8.90 3.16 -0.67
N MET A 33 -9.92 2.45 -0.21
CA MET A 33 -9.73 1.11 0.38
C MET A 33 -9.13 0.15 -0.65
N GLN A 34 -9.62 0.21 -1.90
CA GLN A 34 -9.07 -0.62 -2.97
C GLN A 34 -7.62 -0.26 -3.27
N ALA A 35 -7.27 1.03 -3.19
CA ALA A 35 -5.90 1.47 -3.38
C ALA A 35 -4.98 0.88 -2.30
N GLU A 36 -5.42 0.90 -1.05
CA GLU A 36 -4.66 0.29 0.05
C GLU A 36 -4.50 -1.21 -0.17
N ASP A 37 -5.57 -1.88 -0.54
CA ASP A 37 -5.54 -3.33 -0.77
C ASP A 37 -4.61 -3.68 -1.93
N THR A 38 -4.58 -2.85 -2.97
CA THR A 38 -3.69 -3.05 -4.10
C THR A 38 -2.23 -3.03 -3.66
N VAL A 39 -1.86 -2.07 -2.82
CA VAL A 39 -0.50 -1.97 -2.29
C VAL A 39 -0.17 -3.17 -1.40
N LYS A 40 -1.10 -3.53 -0.51
CA LYS A 40 -0.89 -4.68 0.37
C LYS A 40 -0.70 -5.98 -0.42
N ALA A 41 -1.46 -6.14 -1.50
CA ALA A 41 -1.37 -7.33 -2.34
C ALA A 41 -0.02 -7.43 -3.06
N GLN A 42 0.64 -6.30 -3.36
CA GLN A 42 1.95 -6.31 -4.00
C GLN A 42 3.01 -6.99 -3.14
N PHE A 43 2.87 -6.92 -1.83
CA PHE A 43 3.82 -7.53 -0.89
C PHE A 43 3.34 -8.88 -0.36
N GLY A 44 2.11 -9.28 -0.73
CA GLY A 44 1.49 -10.49 -0.21
C GLY A 44 0.90 -10.26 1.17
N PHE A 45 -0.18 -11.00 1.48
CA PHE A 45 -0.88 -10.80 2.76
C PHE A 45 -0.15 -11.48 3.93
N ASP A 46 0.93 -12.22 3.65
CA ASP A 46 1.78 -12.80 4.68
C ASP A 46 2.70 -11.75 5.32
N ASN A 47 2.90 -10.62 4.66
CA ASN A 47 3.75 -9.54 5.14
C ASN A 47 2.88 -8.44 5.73
N ARG A 48 3.43 -7.76 6.73
CA ARG A 48 2.72 -6.66 7.38
C ARG A 48 3.00 -5.37 6.62
N VAL A 49 1.95 -4.75 6.10
CA VAL A 49 2.05 -3.48 5.37
C VAL A 49 1.26 -2.43 6.12
N ILE A 50 1.93 -1.33 6.47
CA ILE A 50 1.31 -0.20 7.14
C ILE A 50 1.11 0.91 6.11
N ILE A 51 -0.12 1.34 5.92
CA ILE A 51 -0.44 2.45 5.03
C ILE A 51 -0.41 3.73 5.85
N ARG A 52 0.46 4.65 5.48
CA ARG A 52 0.65 5.91 6.20
C ARG A 52 -0.26 7.01 5.70
N SER A 53 -0.46 7.07 4.38
CA SER A 53 -1.36 8.07 3.79
C SER A 53 -1.82 7.60 2.43
N VAL A 54 -3.01 8.09 2.03
CA VAL A 54 -3.60 7.82 0.72
C VAL A 54 -4.20 9.13 0.25
N PHE A 55 -3.75 9.60 -0.91
CA PHE A 55 -4.28 10.83 -1.52
C PHE A 55 -4.73 10.53 -2.94
N SER A 56 -5.87 11.07 -3.34
CA SER A 56 -6.24 11.04 -4.74
C SER A 56 -5.45 12.10 -5.50
N VAL A 57 -4.96 11.74 -6.66
CA VAL A 57 -4.15 12.63 -7.50
C VAL A 57 -4.82 12.88 -8.84
#